data_8fb3863149e03346ca8268d8598026a6
#
_entry.id   8fb3863149e03346ca8268d8598026a6
#
_cell.length_a   1.000
_cell.length_b   1.000
_cell.length_c   1.000
_cell.angle_alpha   90.00
_cell.angle_beta   90.00
_cell.angle_gamma   90.00
#
_symmetry.space_group_name_H-M   'P 1'
#
loop_
_entity.id
_entity.type
_entity.pdbx_description
1 polymer ?
#
loop_
_entity_poly.entity_id
_entity_poly.type
_entity_poly.pdbx_seq_one_letter_code
_entity_poly.pdbx_strand_id
1 'polypeptide(L)'
;AYRRQRQMCIRDRSIGILATELLAAQDQTTELSLEQVVKIARLESPDAQTARHSFRSAYWNYKYYRANYLPTLNLTSDPNLNRAINKITMGDGSVKFVEQNLLNTDLTLNLSQNIPWTGGSLFLETSAQRMDLFSEHKYSWQTSPIMIGYRQSLFGYNSLKWDKRIEPVRYQEAKKSYVETLELVSANAINKFFALATAQSNYDIASFNYANADTLYR
;
A
#
# COMPACT_ATOMS: atom_id res chain seq x y z
N ALA A 1 7.68 -27.98 9.92
CA ALA A 1 7.57 -27.99 8.46
C ALA A 1 6.53 -28.98 7.91
N TYR A 2 5.62 -29.55 8.73
CA TYR A 2 4.67 -30.59 8.25
C TYR A 2 3.19 -30.24 8.43
N ARG A 3 2.83 -28.97 8.68
CA ARG A 3 1.44 -28.55 8.96
C ARG A 3 0.81 -27.63 7.92
N ARG A 4 1.49 -27.33 6.79
CA ARG A 4 0.96 -26.45 5.74
C ARG A 4 0.42 -27.12 4.47
N GLN A 5 0.44 -28.43 4.38
CA GLN A 5 -0.01 -29.14 3.16
C GLN A 5 -1.45 -29.70 3.22
N ARG A 6 -2.18 -29.54 4.32
CA ARG A 6 -3.55 -30.07 4.42
C ARG A 6 -4.68 -29.09 4.08
N GLN A 7 -4.40 -27.85 3.73
CA GLN A 7 -5.46 -26.88 3.37
C GLN A 7 -5.67 -26.67 1.86
N MET A 8 -4.95 -27.41 1.02
CA MET A 8 -5.05 -27.26 -0.44
C MET A 8 -5.97 -28.29 -1.15
N CYS A 9 -6.50 -29.28 -0.45
CA CYS A 9 -7.30 -30.35 -1.05
C CYS A 9 -8.83 -30.27 -0.82
N ILE A 10 -9.35 -29.23 -0.18
CA ILE A 10 -10.82 -29.11 0.05
C ILE A 10 -11.50 -28.17 -0.96
N ARG A 11 -10.73 -27.54 -1.87
CA ARG A 11 -11.28 -26.54 -2.79
C ARG A 11 -11.69 -27.05 -4.18
N ASP A 12 -11.48 -28.33 -4.48
CA ASP A 12 -11.76 -28.86 -5.82
C ASP A 12 -13.15 -29.51 -5.98
N ARG A 13 -13.95 -29.62 -4.92
CA ARG A 13 -15.31 -30.17 -5.01
C ARG A 13 -16.42 -29.14 -5.21
N SER A 14 -16.13 -27.86 -5.03
CA SER A 14 -17.12 -26.77 -5.21
C SER A 14 -17.12 -26.17 -6.63
N ILE A 15 -16.12 -26.46 -7.44
CA ILE A 15 -16.02 -25.95 -8.84
C ILE A 15 -17.00 -26.68 -9.77
N GLY A 16 -17.32 -27.94 -9.48
CA GLY A 16 -18.24 -28.73 -10.30
C GLY A 16 -19.72 -28.32 -10.16
N ILE A 17 -20.13 -27.74 -9.04
CA ILE A 17 -21.52 -27.34 -8.79
C ILE A 17 -21.78 -25.92 -9.33
N LEU A 18 -20.76 -25.04 -9.34
CA LEU A 18 -20.87 -23.69 -9.90
C LEU A 18 -20.88 -23.69 -11.45
N ALA A 19 -20.32 -24.73 -12.09
CA ALA A 19 -20.32 -24.83 -13.55
C ALA A 19 -21.73 -25.22 -14.11
N THR A 20 -22.55 -25.90 -13.35
CA THR A 20 -23.93 -26.26 -13.77
C THR A 20 -24.93 -25.13 -13.59
N GLU A 21 -24.71 -24.21 -12.64
CA GLU A 21 -25.54 -23.00 -12.49
C GLU A 21 -25.22 -21.90 -13.51
N LEU A 22 -23.96 -21.85 -14.01
CA LEU A 22 -23.57 -20.92 -15.06
C LEU A 22 -24.14 -21.28 -16.46
N LEU A 23 -24.53 -22.53 -16.69
CA LEU A 23 -25.17 -22.96 -17.94
C LEU A 23 -26.68 -22.72 -17.97
N ALA A 24 -27.32 -22.48 -16.84
CA ALA A 24 -28.76 -22.15 -16.75
C ALA A 24 -29.04 -20.64 -16.83
N ALA A 25 -28.02 -19.78 -16.89
CA ALA A 25 -28.16 -18.31 -16.98
C ALA A 25 -28.19 -17.78 -18.42
N GLN A 26 -28.32 -18.66 -19.42
CA GLN A 26 -28.40 -18.28 -20.84
C GLN A 26 -29.87 -18.27 -21.28
N ASP A 27 -30.58 -17.20 -21.05
CA ASP A 27 -31.57 -16.62 -21.96
C ASP A 27 -32.42 -15.49 -21.33
N GLN A 28 -31.85 -14.73 -20.41
CA GLN A 28 -32.49 -13.47 -20.06
C GLN A 28 -31.87 -12.35 -20.91
N THR A 29 -32.54 -12.02 -22.02
CA THR A 29 -32.27 -10.78 -22.74
C THR A 29 -32.54 -9.62 -21.80
N THR A 30 -31.47 -9.07 -21.22
CA THR A 30 -31.57 -7.93 -20.31
C THR A 30 -31.64 -6.66 -21.16
N GLU A 31 -32.83 -6.08 -21.23
CA GLU A 31 -32.99 -4.75 -21.85
C GLU A 31 -32.40 -3.70 -20.93
N LEU A 32 -31.36 -3.05 -21.39
CA LEU A 32 -30.67 -1.97 -20.65
C LEU A 32 -30.93 -0.63 -21.34
N SER A 33 -31.43 0.34 -20.59
CA SER A 33 -31.48 1.72 -21.05
C SER A 33 -30.07 2.35 -21.04
N LEU A 34 -29.87 3.38 -21.87
CA LEU A 34 -28.59 4.12 -21.90
C LEU A 34 -28.18 4.64 -20.52
N GLU A 35 -29.13 5.14 -19.75
CA GLU A 35 -28.88 5.66 -18.40
C GLU A 35 -28.42 4.55 -17.44
N GLN A 36 -29.04 3.37 -17.53
CA GLN A 36 -28.63 2.21 -16.74
C GLN A 36 -27.22 1.75 -17.10
N VAL A 37 -26.87 1.70 -18.39
CA VAL A 37 -25.52 1.32 -18.85
C VAL A 37 -24.47 2.29 -18.32
N VAL A 38 -24.71 3.60 -18.41
CA VAL A 38 -23.79 4.61 -17.87
C VAL A 38 -23.65 4.48 -16.34
N LYS A 39 -24.76 4.24 -15.63
CA LYS A 39 -24.74 4.06 -14.18
C LYS A 39 -23.93 2.82 -13.77
N ILE A 40 -24.14 1.70 -14.43
CA ILE A 40 -23.38 0.46 -14.19
C ILE A 40 -21.89 0.68 -14.50
N ALA A 41 -21.56 1.29 -15.63
CA ALA A 41 -20.19 1.58 -16.01
C ALA A 41 -19.46 2.46 -14.98
N ARG A 42 -20.10 3.49 -14.43
CA ARG A 42 -19.54 4.36 -13.39
C ARG A 42 -19.34 3.64 -12.04
N LEU A 43 -20.11 2.61 -11.76
CA LEU A 43 -20.04 1.87 -10.49
C LEU A 43 -19.12 0.65 -10.57
N GLU A 44 -19.18 -0.10 -11.64
CA GLU A 44 -18.64 -1.47 -11.71
C GLU A 44 -17.51 -1.64 -12.73
N SER A 45 -17.30 -0.67 -13.67
CA SER A 45 -16.23 -0.84 -14.63
C SER A 45 -14.84 -0.87 -13.96
N PRO A 46 -13.88 -1.64 -14.48
CA PRO A 46 -12.52 -1.69 -13.97
C PRO A 46 -11.85 -0.29 -13.92
N ASP A 47 -12.12 0.55 -14.92
CA ASP A 47 -11.56 1.91 -14.99
C ASP A 47 -12.13 2.81 -13.89
N ALA A 48 -13.43 2.72 -13.59
CA ALA A 48 -14.06 3.46 -12.50
C ALA A 48 -13.55 2.99 -11.12
N GLN A 49 -13.33 1.68 -10.95
CA GLN A 49 -12.74 1.13 -9.73
C GLN A 49 -11.29 1.60 -9.57
N THR A 50 -10.50 1.58 -10.64
CA THR A 50 -9.12 2.07 -10.64
C THR A 50 -9.06 3.55 -10.27
N ALA A 51 -9.92 4.38 -10.86
CA ALA A 51 -10.02 5.80 -10.53
C ALA A 51 -10.36 6.02 -9.05
N ARG A 52 -11.29 5.24 -8.50
CA ARG A 52 -11.67 5.29 -7.08
C ARG A 52 -10.50 4.91 -6.17
N HIS A 53 -9.76 3.87 -6.51
CA HIS A 53 -8.61 3.44 -5.73
C HIS A 53 -7.45 4.43 -5.82
N SER A 54 -7.20 5.01 -6.99
CA SER A 54 -6.18 6.06 -7.18
C SER A 54 -6.51 7.31 -6.36
N PHE A 55 -7.77 7.75 -6.36
CA PHE A 55 -8.20 8.86 -5.52
C PHE A 55 -8.06 8.55 -4.03
N ARG A 56 -8.41 7.32 -3.59
CA ARG A 56 -8.23 6.89 -2.20
C ARG A 56 -6.75 6.88 -1.80
N SER A 57 -5.87 6.43 -2.68
CA SER A 57 -4.42 6.50 -2.48
C SER A 57 -3.95 7.95 -2.30
N ALA A 58 -4.35 8.86 -3.18
CA ALA A 58 -4.02 10.28 -3.08
C ALA A 58 -4.55 10.92 -1.77
N TYR A 59 -5.75 10.54 -1.34
CA TYR A 59 -6.30 10.98 -0.05
C TYR A 59 -5.43 10.56 1.13
N TRP A 60 -4.99 9.29 1.16
CA TRP A 60 -4.15 8.79 2.24
C TRP A 60 -2.74 9.37 2.19
N ASN A 61 -2.18 9.62 0.99
CA ASN A 61 -0.92 10.33 0.83
C ASN A 61 -1.00 11.76 1.38
N TYR A 62 -2.09 12.46 1.12
CA TYR A 62 -2.32 13.78 1.70
C TYR A 62 -2.48 13.73 3.24
N LYS A 63 -3.13 12.70 3.78
CA LYS A 63 -3.21 12.48 5.24
C LYS A 63 -1.85 12.18 5.84
N TYR A 64 -1.05 11.33 5.18
CA TYR A 64 0.32 11.03 5.59
C TYR A 64 1.19 12.28 5.59
N TYR A 65 1.14 13.07 4.53
CA TYR A 65 1.79 14.38 4.48
C TYR A 65 1.43 15.25 5.69
N ARG A 66 0.15 15.38 6.01
CA ARG A 66 -0.29 16.15 7.19
C ARG A 66 0.24 15.58 8.51
N ALA A 67 0.33 14.28 8.61
CA ALA A 67 0.87 13.61 9.80
C ALA A 67 2.35 13.92 10.03
N ASN A 68 3.14 14.18 8.98
CA ASN A 68 4.55 14.55 9.09
C ASN A 68 4.80 15.89 9.83
N TYR A 69 3.77 16.68 10.02
CA TYR A 69 3.85 17.92 10.82
C TYR A 69 3.41 17.75 12.27
N LEU A 70 2.99 16.55 12.65
CA LEU A 70 2.66 16.23 14.03
C LEU A 70 3.89 15.64 14.75
N PRO A 71 3.95 15.73 16.08
CA PRO A 71 4.98 15.02 16.84
C PRO A 71 4.85 13.52 16.63
N THR A 72 5.97 12.84 16.41
CA THR A 72 6.04 11.40 16.31
C THR A 72 6.74 10.82 17.53
N LEU A 73 6.11 9.84 18.17
CA LEU A 73 6.67 9.11 19.28
C LEU A 73 7.02 7.70 18.82
N ASN A 74 8.32 7.36 18.88
CA ASN A 74 8.84 6.07 18.47
C ASN A 74 9.50 5.37 19.65
N LEU A 75 9.17 4.10 19.84
CA LEU A 75 9.86 3.19 20.75
C LEU A 75 10.63 2.17 19.92
N THR A 76 11.94 2.13 20.11
CA THR A 76 12.85 1.20 19.42
C THR A 76 13.48 0.29 20.46
N SER A 77 13.58 -1.01 20.16
CA SER A 77 14.29 -1.98 20.98
C SER A 77 15.19 -2.82 20.10
N ASP A 78 16.49 -2.80 20.40
CA ASP A 78 17.53 -3.48 19.61
C ASP A 78 18.31 -4.49 20.50
N PRO A 79 17.81 -5.73 20.62
CA PRO A 79 18.56 -6.80 21.32
C PRO A 79 19.71 -7.29 20.43
N ASN A 80 20.93 -7.24 20.96
CA ASN A 80 22.15 -7.70 20.28
C ASN A 80 22.87 -8.74 21.12
N LEU A 81 22.85 -10.00 20.65
CA LEU A 81 23.60 -11.11 21.26
C LEU A 81 24.97 -11.22 20.58
N ASN A 82 26.02 -10.94 21.35
CA ASN A 82 27.41 -11.05 20.89
C ASN A 82 28.11 -12.23 21.58
N ARG A 83 28.65 -13.13 20.76
CA ARG A 83 29.53 -14.24 21.19
C ARG A 83 30.82 -14.13 20.39
N ALA A 84 31.90 -13.85 21.09
CA ALA A 84 33.22 -13.71 20.48
C ALA A 84 34.32 -14.26 21.40
N ILE A 85 35.42 -14.70 20.81
CA ILE A 85 36.66 -14.98 21.51
C ILE A 85 37.61 -13.82 21.19
N ASN A 86 37.87 -13.00 22.20
CA ASN A 86 38.73 -11.84 22.07
C ASN A 86 40.15 -12.17 22.50
N LYS A 87 41.12 -11.82 21.66
CA LYS A 87 42.53 -11.91 21.97
C LYS A 87 42.96 -10.65 22.70
N ILE A 88 43.35 -10.80 23.96
CA ILE A 88 43.84 -9.70 24.78
C ILE A 88 45.33 -9.87 24.98
N THR A 89 46.14 -8.86 24.64
CA THR A 89 47.57 -8.83 24.93
C THR A 89 47.76 -8.16 26.29
N MET A 90 48.36 -8.88 27.24
CA MET A 90 48.70 -8.37 28.56
C MET A 90 49.89 -7.48 28.54
N GLY A 91 50.10 -6.64 29.56
CA GLY A 91 51.23 -5.71 29.64
C GLY A 91 52.61 -6.39 29.73
N ASP A 92 52.65 -7.68 30.00
CA ASP A 92 53.87 -8.55 29.99
C ASP A 92 54.15 -9.15 28.59
N GLY A 93 53.36 -8.80 27.58
CA GLY A 93 53.45 -9.34 26.21
C GLY A 93 52.78 -10.72 26.04
N SER A 94 52.21 -11.32 27.07
CA SER A 94 51.49 -12.58 26.97
C SER A 94 50.13 -12.36 26.31
N VAL A 95 49.64 -13.39 25.63
CA VAL A 95 48.34 -13.38 24.91
C VAL A 95 47.36 -14.27 25.67
N LYS A 96 46.21 -13.69 26.02
CA LYS A 96 45.10 -14.42 26.62
C LYS A 96 43.89 -14.37 25.71
N PHE A 97 43.26 -15.51 25.47
CA PHE A 97 41.96 -15.56 24.79
C PHE A 97 40.85 -15.52 25.83
N VAL A 98 39.94 -14.55 25.71
CA VAL A 98 38.81 -14.40 26.63
C VAL A 98 37.53 -14.57 25.82
N GLU A 99 36.72 -15.51 26.24
CA GLU A 99 35.38 -15.69 25.69
C GLU A 99 34.47 -14.59 26.21
N GLN A 100 33.88 -13.88 25.29
CA GLN A 100 32.86 -12.84 25.55
C GLN A 100 31.50 -13.37 25.09
N ASN A 101 30.58 -13.48 26.02
CA ASN A 101 29.21 -13.89 25.75
C ASN A 101 28.28 -12.89 26.44
N LEU A 102 27.74 -11.94 25.67
CA LEU A 102 26.93 -10.84 26.20
C LEU A 102 25.70 -10.63 25.37
N LEU A 103 24.62 -10.26 26.02
CA LEU A 103 23.40 -9.72 25.42
C LEU A 103 23.31 -8.24 25.80
N ASN A 104 23.27 -7.39 24.79
CA ASN A 104 23.01 -5.97 24.94
C ASN A 104 21.60 -5.68 24.42
N THR A 105 20.74 -5.16 25.28
CA THR A 105 19.37 -4.78 24.91
C THR A 105 19.20 -3.29 25.13
N ASP A 106 19.03 -2.56 24.03
CA ASP A 106 18.78 -1.13 24.02
C ASP A 106 17.27 -0.89 23.87
N LEU A 107 16.75 0.01 24.70
CA LEU A 107 15.39 0.50 24.62
C LEU A 107 15.43 2.02 24.52
N THR A 108 14.99 2.58 23.41
CA THR A 108 15.02 4.02 23.15
C THR A 108 13.64 4.53 22.84
N LEU A 109 13.18 5.54 23.58
CA LEU A 109 11.96 6.29 23.33
C LEU A 109 12.32 7.66 22.77
N ASN A 110 11.90 7.93 21.54
CA ASN A 110 12.19 9.17 20.83
C ASN A 110 10.90 9.90 20.45
N LEU A 111 10.78 11.14 20.89
CA LEU A 111 9.76 12.08 20.46
C LEU A 111 10.38 13.09 19.51
N SER A 112 9.95 13.14 18.26
CA SER A 112 10.48 14.06 17.25
C SER A 112 9.40 14.95 16.65
N GLN A 113 9.74 16.22 16.42
CA GLN A 113 8.87 17.23 15.82
C GLN A 113 9.60 17.92 14.66
N ASN A 114 9.02 17.83 13.47
CA ASN A 114 9.52 18.55 12.30
C ASN A 114 9.12 20.04 12.36
N ILE A 115 10.06 20.92 12.00
CA ILE A 115 9.85 22.37 11.97
C ILE A 115 9.84 22.85 10.52
N PRO A 116 8.66 23.19 9.96
CA PRO A 116 8.54 23.53 8.54
C PRO A 116 9.30 24.78 8.10
N TRP A 117 9.51 25.72 9.01
CA TRP A 117 10.14 27.02 8.67
C TRP A 117 11.61 26.89 8.40
N THR A 118 12.29 26.11 9.22
CA THR A 118 13.75 25.89 9.12
C THR A 118 14.07 24.65 8.29
N GLY A 119 13.15 23.69 8.19
CA GLY A 119 13.40 22.39 7.61
C GLY A 119 14.19 21.45 8.53
N GLY A 120 14.31 21.83 9.80
CA GLY A 120 14.95 21.03 10.82
C GLY A 120 13.95 20.21 11.64
N SER A 121 14.47 19.45 12.61
CA SER A 121 13.68 18.69 13.57
C SER A 121 14.19 18.87 14.99
N LEU A 122 13.27 19.03 15.92
CA LEU A 122 13.52 18.97 17.37
C LEU A 122 13.26 17.55 17.83
N PHE A 123 14.10 17.00 18.68
CA PHE A 123 13.87 15.68 19.26
C PHE A 123 14.15 15.64 20.75
N LEU A 124 13.38 14.82 21.43
CA LEU A 124 13.55 14.46 22.85
C LEU A 124 13.73 12.94 22.88
N GLU A 125 14.79 12.47 23.50
CA GLU A 125 15.11 11.07 23.56
C GLU A 125 15.41 10.65 25.00
N THR A 126 14.93 9.47 25.37
CA THR A 126 15.33 8.76 26.58
C THR A 126 15.70 7.33 26.24
N SER A 127 16.75 6.81 26.83
CA SER A 127 17.20 5.45 26.56
C SER A 127 17.59 4.71 27.82
N ALA A 128 17.34 3.41 27.79
CA ALA A 128 17.78 2.45 28.78
C ALA A 128 18.43 1.26 28.09
N GLN A 129 19.66 0.95 28.51
CA GLN A 129 20.42 -0.15 28.01
C GLN A 129 20.63 -1.17 29.11
N ARG A 130 20.37 -2.42 28.83
CA ARG A 130 20.69 -3.54 29.70
C ARG A 130 21.76 -4.40 29.03
N MET A 131 22.83 -4.65 29.78
CA MET A 131 23.92 -5.52 29.37
C MET A 131 23.96 -6.72 30.29
N ASP A 132 23.75 -7.92 29.74
CA ASP A 132 23.86 -9.20 30.45
C ASP A 132 25.16 -9.90 30.00
N LEU A 133 26.10 -10.04 30.91
CA LEU A 133 27.35 -10.82 30.74
C LEU A 133 27.10 -12.25 31.18
N PHE A 134 26.90 -13.16 30.25
CA PHE A 134 26.66 -14.57 30.57
C PHE A 134 27.91 -15.28 31.11
N SER A 135 29.11 -14.87 30.69
CA SER A 135 30.37 -15.44 31.16
C SER A 135 30.61 -15.23 32.64
N GLU A 136 30.13 -14.13 33.23
CA GLU A 136 30.31 -13.75 34.61
C GLU A 136 29.03 -13.77 35.44
N HIS A 137 27.89 -14.12 34.83
CA HIS A 137 26.55 -14.07 35.44
C HIS A 137 26.21 -12.71 36.04
N LYS A 138 26.66 -11.63 35.39
CA LYS A 138 26.45 -10.26 35.81
C LYS A 138 25.59 -9.51 34.81
N TYR A 139 24.81 -8.56 35.31
CA TYR A 139 24.08 -7.59 34.48
C TYR A 139 24.34 -6.17 34.93
N SER A 140 24.25 -5.23 33.99
CA SER A 140 24.41 -3.83 34.25
C SER A 140 23.33 -3.04 33.50
N TRP A 141 22.91 -1.93 34.11
CA TRP A 141 21.99 -0.98 33.48
C TRP A 141 22.71 0.34 33.23
N GLN A 142 22.48 0.90 32.07
CA GLN A 142 22.88 2.25 31.73
C GLN A 142 21.65 3.00 31.22
N THR A 143 21.42 4.20 31.73
CA THR A 143 20.25 5.03 31.35
C THR A 143 20.71 6.42 30.97
N SER A 144 20.10 6.95 29.90
CA SER A 144 20.18 8.36 29.53
C SER A 144 18.77 8.95 29.72
N PRO A 145 18.53 9.60 30.89
CA PRO A 145 17.18 9.93 31.29
C PRO A 145 16.49 10.91 30.34
N ILE A 146 17.20 11.94 29.87
CA ILE A 146 16.65 12.91 28.92
C ILE A 146 17.78 13.49 28.07
N MET A 147 17.63 13.43 26.77
CA MET A 147 18.44 14.10 25.77
C MET A 147 17.55 14.95 24.89
N ILE A 148 17.84 16.24 24.78
CA ILE A 148 17.14 17.16 23.89
C ILE A 148 18.12 17.59 22.81
N GLY A 149 17.71 17.52 21.55
CA GLY A 149 18.53 17.92 20.45
C GLY A 149 17.75 18.57 19.32
N TYR A 150 18.47 19.36 18.55
CA TYR A 150 17.96 20.00 17.34
C TYR A 150 18.84 19.61 16.18
N ARG A 151 18.22 19.13 15.09
CA ARG A 151 18.92 18.74 13.86
C ARG A 151 18.51 19.68 12.74
N GLN A 152 19.48 20.35 12.12
CA GLN A 152 19.26 21.29 11.03
C GLN A 152 20.21 21.00 9.89
N SER A 153 19.67 20.85 8.68
CA SER A 153 20.47 20.88 7.46
C SER A 153 20.83 22.32 7.13
N LEU A 154 22.13 22.64 7.08
CA LEU A 154 22.60 24.00 6.82
C LEU A 154 22.59 24.31 5.32
N PHE A 155 22.99 23.33 4.50
CA PHE A 155 23.08 23.45 3.04
C PHE A 155 22.17 22.41 2.44
N GLY A 156 20.94 22.80 2.16
CA GLY A 156 19.99 21.87 1.61
C GLY A 156 18.64 22.50 1.32
N TYR A 157 17.92 21.81 0.48
CA TYR A 157 16.57 22.13 0.13
C TYR A 157 15.62 21.83 1.30
N ASN A 158 14.77 22.79 1.65
CA ASN A 158 13.76 22.59 2.68
C ASN A 158 12.50 21.91 2.07
N SER A 159 12.47 20.58 2.11
CA SER A 159 11.36 19.78 1.58
C SER A 159 10.02 20.12 2.28
N LEU A 160 10.03 20.25 3.60
CA LEU A 160 8.82 20.52 4.39
C LEU A 160 8.09 21.80 3.96
N LYS A 161 8.87 22.86 3.64
CA LYS A 161 8.33 24.13 3.17
C LYS A 161 7.65 23.98 1.81
N TRP A 162 8.27 23.23 0.90
CA TRP A 162 7.72 23.02 -0.45
C TRP A 162 6.55 22.04 -0.45
N ASP A 163 6.62 20.98 0.32
CA ASP A 163 5.52 20.01 0.46
C ASP A 163 4.24 20.69 0.98
N LYS A 164 4.39 21.70 1.85
CA LYS A 164 3.27 22.51 2.33
C LYS A 164 2.55 23.26 1.19
N ARG A 165 3.23 23.57 0.11
CA ARG A 165 2.66 24.26 -1.06
C ARG A 165 2.17 23.27 -2.11
N ILE A 166 2.90 22.19 -2.31
CA ILE A 166 2.66 21.20 -3.40
C ILE A 166 1.54 20.23 -3.05
N GLU A 167 1.54 19.66 -1.86
CA GLU A 167 0.62 18.57 -1.51
C GLU A 167 -0.86 18.96 -1.53
N PRO A 168 -1.27 20.17 -1.10
CA PRO A 168 -2.66 20.60 -1.27
C PRO A 168 -3.09 20.69 -2.74
N VAL A 169 -2.19 21.16 -3.63
CA VAL A 169 -2.45 21.27 -5.06
C VAL A 169 -2.56 19.88 -5.69
N ARG A 170 -1.62 18.97 -5.35
CA ARG A 170 -1.65 17.58 -5.79
C ARG A 170 -2.94 16.86 -5.36
N TYR A 171 -3.44 17.14 -4.17
CA TYR A 171 -4.72 16.59 -3.72
C TYR A 171 -5.91 17.16 -4.51
N GLN A 172 -5.89 18.45 -4.90
CA GLN A 172 -6.92 19.02 -5.77
C GLN A 172 -6.85 18.46 -7.19
N GLU A 173 -5.64 18.24 -7.71
CA GLU A 173 -5.42 17.55 -8.98
C GLU A 173 -6.04 16.15 -8.96
N ALA A 174 -5.76 15.36 -7.92
CA ALA A 174 -6.33 14.01 -7.78
C ALA A 174 -7.87 14.01 -7.76
N LYS A 175 -8.51 15.01 -7.14
CA LYS A 175 -9.97 15.17 -7.18
C LYS A 175 -10.48 15.41 -8.60
N LYS A 176 -9.82 16.28 -9.35
CA LYS A 176 -10.23 16.61 -10.73
C LYS A 176 -10.00 15.41 -11.65
N SER A 177 -8.87 14.75 -11.53
CA SER A 177 -8.54 13.55 -12.31
C SER A 177 -9.54 12.41 -12.06
N TYR A 178 -10.01 12.24 -10.82
CA TYR A 178 -11.08 11.28 -10.52
C TYR A 178 -12.37 11.58 -11.27
N VAL A 179 -12.81 12.85 -11.27
CA VAL A 179 -14.02 13.26 -12.00
C VAL A 179 -13.82 13.07 -13.51
N GLU A 180 -12.70 13.52 -14.05
CA GLU A 180 -12.34 13.35 -15.47
C GLU A 180 -12.41 11.87 -15.89
N THR A 181 -11.81 10.97 -15.12
CA THR A 181 -11.84 9.55 -15.44
C THR A 181 -13.27 8.99 -15.44
N LEU A 182 -14.12 9.40 -14.49
CA LEU A 182 -15.52 8.98 -14.48
C LEU A 182 -16.31 9.49 -15.70
N GLU A 183 -16.03 10.69 -16.18
CA GLU A 183 -16.66 11.22 -17.40
C GLU A 183 -16.16 10.47 -18.64
N LEU A 184 -14.87 10.14 -18.71
CA LEU A 184 -14.32 9.28 -19.78
C LEU A 184 -14.95 7.88 -19.79
N VAL A 185 -15.13 7.27 -18.62
CA VAL A 185 -15.87 6.00 -18.49
C VAL A 185 -17.29 6.12 -19.03
N SER A 186 -17.98 7.22 -18.69
CA SER A 186 -19.34 7.48 -19.19
C SER A 186 -19.37 7.61 -20.71
N ALA A 187 -18.44 8.39 -21.29
CA ALA A 187 -18.33 8.56 -22.73
C ALA A 187 -18.05 7.24 -23.46
N ASN A 188 -17.13 6.43 -22.91
CA ASN A 188 -16.82 5.11 -23.45
C ASN A 188 -18.03 4.17 -23.38
N ALA A 189 -18.80 4.18 -22.28
CA ALA A 189 -20.00 3.37 -22.13
C ALA A 189 -21.07 3.77 -23.18
N ILE A 190 -21.28 5.07 -23.41
CA ILE A 190 -22.20 5.59 -24.44
C ILE A 190 -21.78 5.12 -25.83
N ASN A 191 -20.49 5.24 -26.16
CA ASN A 191 -19.97 4.80 -27.46
C ASN A 191 -20.17 3.30 -27.67
N LYS A 192 -19.93 2.48 -26.65
CA LYS A 192 -20.15 1.02 -26.72
C LYS A 192 -21.63 0.67 -26.83
N PHE A 193 -22.50 1.40 -26.15
CA PHE A 193 -23.95 1.20 -26.26
C PHE A 193 -24.44 1.42 -27.69
N PHE A 194 -24.07 2.54 -28.34
CA PHE A 194 -24.50 2.82 -29.72
C PHE A 194 -23.82 1.86 -30.73
N ALA A 195 -22.58 1.45 -30.49
CA ALA A 195 -21.94 0.45 -31.32
C ALA A 195 -22.70 -0.88 -31.27
N LEU A 196 -23.14 -1.32 -30.07
CA LEU A 196 -23.94 -2.53 -29.92
C LEU A 196 -25.31 -2.38 -30.63
N ALA A 197 -26.01 -1.27 -30.42
CA ALA A 197 -27.30 -1.01 -31.08
C ALA A 197 -27.18 -1.05 -32.60
N THR A 198 -26.12 -0.44 -33.18
CA THR A 198 -25.82 -0.49 -34.61
C THR A 198 -25.54 -1.91 -35.09
N ALA A 199 -24.77 -2.70 -34.31
CA ALA A 199 -24.48 -4.09 -34.66
C ALA A 199 -25.73 -4.97 -34.65
N GLN A 200 -26.62 -4.77 -33.67
CA GLN A 200 -27.92 -5.46 -33.61
C GLN A 200 -28.79 -5.14 -34.83
N SER A 201 -28.92 -3.84 -35.18
CA SER A 201 -29.67 -3.42 -36.37
C SER A 201 -29.12 -4.01 -37.67
N ASN A 202 -27.78 -4.06 -37.81
CA ASN A 202 -27.13 -4.67 -38.97
C ASN A 202 -27.38 -6.18 -39.04
N TYR A 203 -27.39 -6.84 -37.89
CA TYR A 203 -27.69 -8.28 -37.82
C TYR A 203 -29.15 -8.55 -38.25
N ASP A 204 -30.11 -7.76 -37.79
CA ASP A 204 -31.52 -7.91 -38.14
C ASP A 204 -31.73 -7.71 -39.63
N ILE A 205 -31.10 -6.68 -40.23
CA ILE A 205 -31.14 -6.43 -41.68
C ILE A 205 -30.53 -7.59 -42.45
N ALA A 206 -29.36 -8.08 -42.02
CA ALA A 206 -28.72 -9.21 -42.70
C ALA A 206 -29.55 -10.50 -42.62
N SER A 207 -30.16 -10.77 -41.47
CA SER A 207 -31.05 -11.91 -41.23
C SER A 207 -32.29 -11.83 -42.13
N PHE A 208 -32.92 -10.64 -42.24
CA PHE A 208 -34.04 -10.42 -43.12
C PHE A 208 -33.68 -10.61 -44.60
N ASN A 209 -32.54 -10.07 -45.05
CA ASN A 209 -32.05 -10.23 -46.39
C ASN A 209 -31.77 -11.69 -46.75
N TYR A 210 -31.20 -12.44 -45.81
CA TYR A 210 -30.94 -13.88 -45.95
C TYR A 210 -32.26 -14.66 -46.12
N ALA A 211 -33.27 -14.41 -45.27
CA ALA A 211 -34.58 -15.06 -45.38
C ALA A 211 -35.30 -14.76 -46.71
N ASN A 212 -35.17 -13.51 -47.20
CA ASN A 212 -35.73 -13.13 -48.50
C ASN A 212 -35.04 -13.80 -49.66
N ALA A 213 -33.70 -13.89 -49.60
CA ALA A 213 -32.91 -14.61 -50.63
C ALA A 213 -33.23 -16.11 -50.67
N ASP A 214 -33.40 -16.77 -49.52
CA ASP A 214 -33.78 -18.17 -49.41
C ASP A 214 -35.16 -18.44 -50.01
N THR A 215 -36.12 -17.54 -49.78
CA THR A 215 -37.48 -17.62 -50.36
C THR A 215 -37.51 -17.43 -51.88
N LEU A 216 -36.59 -16.63 -52.44
CA LEU A 216 -36.47 -16.44 -53.90
C LEU A 216 -35.77 -17.61 -54.61
N TYR A 217 -34.98 -18.36 -53.88
CA TYR A 217 -34.22 -19.47 -54.43
C TYR A 217 -34.99 -20.82 -54.41
N ARG A 218 -36.01 -20.92 -53.55
CA ARG A 218 -36.95 -22.06 -53.49
C ARG A 218 -38.08 -21.92 -54.51
#